data_090d7b6cfff68d876f7048cdff540b9e
#
_entry.id   090d7b6cfff68d876f7048cdff540b9e
#
_cell.length_a   1.000
_cell.length_b   1.000
_cell.length_c   1.000
_cell.angle_alpha   90.00
_cell.angle_beta   90.00
_cell.angle_gamma   90.00
#
_symmetry.space_group_name_H-M   'P 1'
#
loop_
_entity.id
_entity.type
_entity.pdbx_description
1 polymer ?
#
loop_
_entity_poly.entity_id
_entity_poly.type
_entity_poly.pdbx_seq_one_letter_code
_entity_poly.pdbx_strand_id
1 'polypeptide(L)'
;SRRQRQMCIRDSKLAADSAGIEIWSIHMPFGKDIDISQTDEKIRKNSVALHMKVLEFCKIIQPKIILFHPSWYLGHNERNERIAQLVRSVNELNPKVKELGAKMVIENMLGYELVRNEQHERPLGRTVEEVKLIMKQLPKNVYSAIDMNHIDNPELLIQAMGKRLKSVHIADGDGRHECHYMPNPCSGKGDNDWIKILKELYKAEYTGPFMYEVKTSEYKEFKDLYNCYQNLYQNFIDSNK
;
A
#
# COMPACT_ATOMS: atom_id res chain seq x y z
N SER A 1 1.67 23.78 -15.61
CA SER A 1 3.14 23.76 -15.85
C SER A 1 3.86 23.10 -14.67
N ARG A 2 5.14 22.70 -14.84
CA ARG A 2 5.98 22.11 -13.75
C ARG A 2 6.08 23.08 -12.55
N ARG A 3 6.23 24.39 -12.81
CA ARG A 3 6.33 25.43 -11.79
C ARG A 3 5.02 25.53 -10.95
N GLN A 4 3.89 25.43 -11.60
CA GLN A 4 2.58 25.48 -10.94
C GLN A 4 2.36 24.28 -10.02
N ARG A 5 2.74 23.06 -10.46
CA ARG A 5 2.68 21.85 -9.62
C ARG A 5 3.61 21.94 -8.40
N GLN A 6 4.82 22.47 -8.56
CA GLN A 6 5.73 22.69 -7.43
C GLN A 6 5.18 23.69 -6.42
N MET A 7 4.49 24.74 -6.86
CA MET A 7 3.81 25.69 -5.96
C MET A 7 2.71 24.99 -5.16
N CYS A 8 1.80 24.27 -5.81
CA CYS A 8 0.73 23.54 -5.11
C CYS A 8 1.27 22.55 -4.05
N ILE A 9 2.36 21.83 -4.36
CA ILE A 9 2.98 20.91 -3.42
C ILE A 9 3.59 21.63 -2.23
N ARG A 10 4.26 22.77 -2.44
CA ARG A 10 4.79 23.60 -1.36
C ARG A 10 3.70 24.18 -0.49
N ASP A 11 2.61 24.66 -1.09
CA ASP A 11 1.46 25.21 -0.37
C ASP A 11 0.80 24.11 0.49
N SER A 12 0.66 22.89 -0.04
CA SER A 12 0.15 21.75 0.73
C SER A 12 1.08 21.39 1.90
N LYS A 13 2.40 21.41 1.69
CA LYS A 13 3.37 21.18 2.77
C LYS A 13 3.29 22.26 3.85
N LEU A 14 3.23 23.53 3.45
CA LEU A 14 3.09 24.65 4.39
C LEU A 14 1.79 24.56 5.19
N ALA A 15 0.68 24.19 4.54
CA ALA A 15 -0.60 24.01 5.22
C ALA A 15 -0.54 22.86 6.26
N ALA A 16 0.06 21.74 5.91
CA ALA A 16 0.26 20.62 6.83
C ALA A 16 1.13 21.03 8.03
N ASP A 17 2.26 21.70 7.77
CA ASP A 17 3.18 22.18 8.82
C ASP A 17 2.49 23.17 9.75
N SER A 18 1.72 24.12 9.19
CA SER A 18 0.98 25.10 9.97
C SER A 18 -0.10 24.47 10.85
N ALA A 19 -0.67 23.35 10.40
CA ALA A 19 -1.66 22.57 11.15
C ALA A 19 -1.03 21.55 12.12
N GLY A 20 0.30 21.41 12.16
CA GLY A 20 0.98 20.38 12.93
C GLY A 20 0.72 18.95 12.44
N ILE A 21 0.38 18.79 11.15
CA ILE A 21 0.07 17.51 10.54
C ILE A 21 1.32 16.95 9.86
N GLU A 22 1.74 15.74 10.25
CA GLU A 22 2.81 15.03 9.57
C GLU A 22 2.29 14.37 8.28
N ILE A 23 2.98 14.58 7.16
CA ILE A 23 2.73 13.84 5.93
C ILE A 23 3.45 12.49 6.03
N TRP A 24 2.72 11.45 6.44
CA TRP A 24 3.30 10.15 6.73
C TRP A 24 3.73 9.38 5.47
N SER A 25 2.84 9.27 4.50
CA SER A 25 3.10 8.49 3.28
C SER A 25 2.74 9.23 2.01
N ILE A 26 3.41 8.84 0.94
CA ILE A 26 3.06 9.17 -0.43
C ILE A 26 2.78 7.87 -1.17
N HIS A 27 1.59 7.77 -1.74
CA HIS A 27 1.26 6.73 -2.69
C HIS A 27 1.77 7.13 -4.08
N MET A 28 2.64 6.31 -4.66
CA MET A 28 3.18 6.58 -5.98
C MET A 28 2.11 6.38 -7.06
N PRO A 29 2.18 7.09 -8.19
CA PRO A 29 1.24 6.88 -9.28
C PRO A 29 1.31 5.45 -9.79
N PHE A 30 0.18 4.91 -10.18
CA PHE A 30 0.04 3.55 -10.69
C PHE A 30 -0.87 3.51 -11.93
N GLY A 31 -0.76 2.46 -12.70
CA GLY A 31 -1.53 2.27 -13.93
C GLY A 31 -0.75 1.49 -14.99
N LYS A 32 -1.43 1.10 -16.07
CA LYS A 32 -0.87 0.26 -17.12
C LYS A 32 0.41 0.84 -17.74
N ASP A 33 0.42 2.15 -18.00
CA ASP A 33 1.51 2.82 -18.73
C ASP A 33 2.67 3.24 -17.82
N ILE A 34 2.53 3.03 -16.52
CA ILE A 34 3.53 3.40 -15.50
C ILE A 34 3.88 2.25 -14.56
N ASP A 35 3.55 1.04 -14.99
CA ASP A 35 3.82 -0.20 -14.27
C ASP A 35 5.33 -0.51 -14.27
N ILE A 36 5.91 -0.60 -13.07
CA ILE A 36 7.33 -0.87 -12.85
C ILE A 36 7.73 -2.33 -13.06
N SER A 37 6.77 -3.22 -13.33
CA SER A 37 6.99 -4.64 -13.62
C SER A 37 6.93 -4.97 -15.11
N GLN A 38 6.84 -3.97 -16.00
CA GLN A 38 6.72 -4.18 -17.44
C GLN A 38 7.83 -5.07 -18.01
N THR A 39 7.44 -6.05 -18.83
CA THR A 39 8.38 -6.97 -19.50
C THR A 39 9.14 -6.30 -20.64
N ASP A 40 8.51 -5.35 -21.34
CA ASP A 40 9.21 -4.48 -22.29
C ASP A 40 10.14 -3.52 -21.53
N GLU A 41 11.44 -3.69 -21.74
CA GLU A 41 12.48 -2.92 -21.02
C GLU A 41 12.40 -1.41 -21.29
N LYS A 42 11.96 -0.99 -22.47
CA LYS A 42 11.81 0.43 -22.81
C LYS A 42 10.64 1.03 -22.01
N ILE A 43 9.52 0.32 -21.92
CA ILE A 43 8.35 0.75 -21.16
C ILE A 43 8.70 0.77 -19.66
N ARG A 44 9.34 -0.28 -19.15
CA ARG A 44 9.81 -0.35 -17.77
C ARG A 44 10.72 0.83 -17.40
N LYS A 45 11.72 1.13 -18.23
CA LYS A 45 12.63 2.28 -18.00
C LYS A 45 11.89 3.62 -18.01
N ASN A 46 10.91 3.78 -18.89
CA ASN A 46 10.07 4.97 -18.92
C ASN A 46 9.25 5.11 -17.62
N SER A 47 8.69 4.00 -17.13
CA SER A 47 7.97 3.95 -15.86
C SER A 47 8.88 4.33 -14.69
N VAL A 48 10.07 3.73 -14.60
CA VAL A 48 11.08 4.09 -13.58
C VAL A 48 11.45 5.57 -13.67
N ALA A 49 11.71 6.08 -14.86
CA ALA A 49 12.05 7.50 -15.06
C ALA A 49 10.91 8.44 -14.64
N LEU A 50 9.65 8.05 -14.84
CA LEU A 50 8.50 8.81 -14.33
C LEU A 50 8.47 8.81 -12.80
N HIS A 51 8.63 7.65 -12.18
CA HIS A 51 8.67 7.52 -10.71
C HIS A 51 9.83 8.34 -10.13
N MET A 52 11.01 8.33 -10.75
CA MET A 52 12.13 9.19 -10.34
C MET A 52 11.77 10.69 -10.37
N LYS A 53 10.99 11.14 -11.37
CA LYS A 53 10.50 12.53 -11.41
C LYS A 53 9.52 12.84 -10.28
N VAL A 54 8.68 11.88 -9.90
CA VAL A 54 7.76 12.04 -8.75
C VAL A 54 8.55 12.09 -7.45
N LEU A 55 9.57 11.25 -7.29
CA LEU A 55 10.45 11.26 -6.11
C LEU A 55 11.15 12.61 -5.88
N GLU A 56 11.40 13.39 -6.95
CA GLU A 56 11.92 14.76 -6.78
C GLU A 56 10.96 15.70 -6.02
N PHE A 57 9.64 15.46 -6.13
CA PHE A 57 8.66 16.21 -5.34
C PHE A 57 8.63 15.77 -3.87
N CYS A 58 8.98 14.52 -3.59
CA CYS A 58 9.06 14.00 -2.24
C CYS A 58 10.15 14.71 -1.41
N LYS A 59 11.13 15.35 -2.05
CA LYS A 59 12.12 16.24 -1.37
C LYS A 59 11.45 17.41 -0.65
N ILE A 60 10.33 17.90 -1.19
CA ILE A 60 9.59 19.02 -0.60
C ILE A 60 8.69 18.51 0.53
N ILE A 61 8.05 17.36 0.31
CA ILE A 61 7.03 16.81 1.22
C ILE A 61 7.68 16.11 2.42
N GLN A 62 8.81 15.43 2.21
CA GLN A 62 9.56 14.67 3.22
C GLN A 62 8.71 13.57 3.92
N PRO A 63 8.06 12.68 3.15
CA PRO A 63 7.28 11.59 3.74
C PRO A 63 8.17 10.57 4.45
N LYS A 64 7.61 9.83 5.41
CA LYS A 64 8.30 8.70 6.05
C LYS A 64 8.26 7.43 5.20
N ILE A 65 7.20 7.28 4.44
CA ILE A 65 6.90 6.11 3.60
C ILE A 65 6.65 6.56 2.17
N ILE A 66 7.20 5.82 1.22
CA ILE A 66 6.86 5.95 -0.20
C ILE A 66 6.40 4.58 -0.68
N LEU A 67 5.13 4.50 -1.04
CA LEU A 67 4.44 3.27 -1.38
C LEU A 67 4.35 3.09 -2.90
N PHE A 68 4.61 1.86 -3.33
CA PHE A 68 4.52 1.46 -4.73
C PHE A 68 3.62 0.22 -4.86
N HIS A 69 2.81 0.18 -5.91
CA HIS A 69 2.21 -1.05 -6.38
C HIS A 69 3.27 -1.93 -7.04
N PRO A 70 3.20 -3.27 -6.87
CA PRO A 70 4.16 -4.18 -7.49
C PRO A 70 3.95 -4.30 -9.00
N SER A 71 2.71 -4.13 -9.47
CA SER A 71 2.33 -4.16 -10.89
C SER A 71 0.97 -3.55 -11.12
N TRP A 72 0.62 -3.38 -12.39
CA TRP A 72 -0.75 -3.28 -12.86
C TRP A 72 -1.29 -4.70 -13.17
N TYR A 73 -2.52 -4.80 -13.63
CA TYR A 73 -3.10 -6.08 -14.04
C TYR A 73 -2.36 -6.67 -15.24
N LEU A 74 -2.12 -7.96 -15.22
CA LEU A 74 -1.31 -8.69 -16.22
C LEU A 74 -1.81 -10.12 -16.41
N GLY A 75 -1.50 -10.72 -17.56
CA GLY A 75 -1.81 -12.10 -17.86
C GLY A 75 -1.02 -13.11 -17.02
N HIS A 76 -1.52 -14.34 -16.94
CA HIS A 76 -0.93 -15.38 -16.08
C HIS A 76 0.51 -15.78 -16.45
N ASN A 77 0.82 -15.81 -17.74
CA ASN A 77 2.07 -16.40 -18.24
C ASN A 77 3.32 -15.53 -18.00
N GLU A 78 3.13 -14.27 -17.60
CA GLU A 78 4.23 -13.30 -17.45
C GLU A 78 4.72 -13.14 -16.01
N ARG A 79 4.14 -13.85 -15.04
CA ARG A 79 4.36 -13.53 -13.61
C ARG A 79 5.81 -13.57 -13.17
N ASN A 80 6.55 -14.62 -13.53
CA ASN A 80 7.96 -14.76 -13.13
C ASN A 80 8.83 -13.67 -13.75
N GLU A 81 8.60 -13.36 -15.03
CA GLU A 81 9.30 -12.30 -15.73
C GLU A 81 8.98 -10.94 -15.12
N ARG A 82 7.71 -10.67 -14.83
CA ARG A 82 7.23 -9.45 -14.17
C ARG A 82 7.83 -9.27 -12.77
N ILE A 83 7.93 -10.34 -11.98
CA ILE A 83 8.61 -10.29 -10.68
C ILE A 83 10.10 -9.90 -10.88
N ALA A 84 10.78 -10.50 -11.84
CA ALA A 84 12.17 -10.14 -12.13
C ALA A 84 12.32 -8.66 -12.54
N GLN A 85 11.41 -8.15 -13.36
CA GLN A 85 11.40 -6.73 -13.76
C GLN A 85 11.06 -5.80 -12.59
N LEU A 86 10.11 -6.18 -11.73
CA LEU A 86 9.83 -5.46 -10.49
C LEU A 86 11.09 -5.34 -9.62
N VAL A 87 11.81 -6.45 -9.42
CA VAL A 87 13.06 -6.48 -8.64
C VAL A 87 14.10 -5.52 -9.23
N ARG A 88 14.25 -5.50 -10.56
CA ARG A 88 15.15 -4.56 -11.26
C ARG A 88 14.75 -3.12 -11.01
N SER A 89 13.47 -2.80 -11.19
CA SER A 89 12.94 -1.45 -11.00
C SER A 89 13.09 -0.98 -9.55
N VAL A 90 12.81 -1.85 -8.59
CA VAL A 90 12.99 -1.55 -7.16
C VAL A 90 14.46 -1.27 -6.84
N ASN A 91 15.40 -2.04 -7.39
CA ASN A 91 16.83 -1.80 -7.21
C ASN A 91 17.27 -0.45 -7.80
N GLU A 92 16.62 0.03 -8.86
CA GLU A 92 16.89 1.35 -9.42
C GLU A 92 16.26 2.49 -8.59
N LEU A 93 15.04 2.30 -8.06
CA LEU A 93 14.29 3.32 -7.33
C LEU A 93 14.67 3.45 -5.85
N ASN A 94 14.96 2.33 -5.19
CA ASN A 94 15.18 2.28 -3.74
C ASN A 94 16.35 3.15 -3.26
N PRO A 95 17.49 3.28 -3.97
CA PRO A 95 18.55 4.21 -3.57
C PRO A 95 18.06 5.65 -3.47
N LYS A 96 17.19 6.08 -4.39
CA LYS A 96 16.60 7.42 -4.37
C LYS A 96 15.63 7.62 -3.21
N VAL A 97 14.79 6.63 -2.90
CA VAL A 97 13.90 6.66 -1.73
C VAL A 97 14.72 6.76 -0.44
N LYS A 98 15.82 6.01 -0.34
CA LYS A 98 16.72 6.06 0.80
C LYS A 98 17.43 7.42 0.94
N GLU A 99 17.86 8.03 -0.16
CA GLU A 99 18.43 9.40 -0.17
C GLU A 99 17.45 10.43 0.41
N LEU A 100 16.14 10.23 0.20
CA LEU A 100 15.08 11.07 0.75
C LEU A 100 14.82 10.85 2.26
N GLY A 101 15.50 9.90 2.89
CA GLY A 101 15.26 9.53 4.30
C GLY A 101 13.96 8.73 4.52
N ALA A 102 13.30 8.31 3.45
CA ALA A 102 12.06 7.55 3.51
C ALA A 102 12.29 6.04 3.42
N LYS A 103 11.25 5.26 3.75
CA LYS A 103 11.22 3.81 3.52
C LYS A 103 10.38 3.50 2.29
N MET A 104 10.94 2.70 1.38
CA MET A 104 10.18 2.14 0.27
C MET A 104 9.33 0.97 0.77
N VAL A 105 8.05 0.98 0.43
CA VAL A 105 7.14 -0.14 0.71
C VAL A 105 6.48 -0.62 -0.58
N ILE A 106 6.25 -1.91 -0.65
CA ILE A 106 5.50 -2.57 -1.73
C ILE A 106 4.20 -3.10 -1.13
N GLU A 107 3.10 -2.78 -1.78
CA GLU A 107 1.76 -3.13 -1.34
C GLU A 107 1.31 -4.48 -1.90
N ASN A 108 0.49 -5.22 -1.14
CA ASN A 108 -0.26 -6.34 -1.70
C ASN A 108 -1.43 -5.82 -2.53
N MET A 109 -1.74 -6.55 -3.59
CA MET A 109 -2.79 -6.14 -4.52
C MET A 109 -4.02 -7.05 -4.39
N LEU A 110 -5.12 -6.60 -4.97
CA LEU A 110 -6.42 -7.25 -4.91
C LEU A 110 -6.32 -8.77 -5.19
N GLY A 111 -6.91 -9.60 -4.31
CA GLY A 111 -6.69 -11.05 -4.25
C GLY A 111 -7.20 -11.85 -5.43
N TYR A 112 -8.26 -11.39 -6.11
CA TYR A 112 -8.92 -12.17 -7.16
C TYR A 112 -8.56 -11.70 -8.57
N GLU A 113 -8.78 -12.63 -9.52
CA GLU A 113 -8.61 -12.35 -10.93
C GLU A 113 -9.74 -11.47 -11.44
N LEU A 114 -9.38 -10.44 -12.18
CA LEU A 114 -10.33 -9.72 -13.00
C LEU A 114 -10.40 -10.37 -14.38
N VAL A 115 -11.62 -10.61 -14.87
CA VAL A 115 -11.82 -11.00 -16.26
C VAL A 115 -11.98 -9.74 -17.10
N ARG A 116 -10.97 -9.45 -17.93
CA ARG A 116 -10.98 -8.36 -18.89
C ARG A 116 -10.76 -8.93 -20.29
N ASN A 117 -11.63 -8.58 -21.24
CA ASN A 117 -11.52 -9.05 -22.62
C ASN A 117 -11.33 -10.56 -22.72
N GLU A 118 -12.12 -11.32 -21.94
CA GLU A 118 -12.06 -12.79 -21.89
C GLU A 118 -10.71 -13.34 -21.35
N GLN A 119 -9.82 -12.50 -20.88
CA GLN A 119 -8.57 -12.90 -20.26
C GLN A 119 -8.63 -12.72 -18.75
N HIS A 120 -8.06 -13.71 -18.05
CA HIS A 120 -7.88 -13.63 -16.61
C HIS A 120 -6.64 -12.79 -16.31
N GLU A 121 -6.86 -11.58 -15.80
CA GLU A 121 -5.80 -10.67 -15.40
C GLU A 121 -5.80 -10.48 -13.89
N ARG A 122 -4.63 -10.45 -13.33
CA ARG A 122 -4.42 -10.16 -11.90
C ARG A 122 -3.10 -9.43 -11.68
N PRO A 123 -3.01 -8.56 -10.67
CA PRO A 123 -1.74 -7.94 -10.31
C PRO A 123 -0.80 -8.95 -9.64
N LEU A 124 0.47 -8.56 -9.47
CA LEU A 124 1.40 -9.24 -8.57
C LEU A 124 1.03 -8.96 -7.11
N GLY A 125 1.42 -9.87 -6.22
CA GLY A 125 1.28 -9.65 -4.78
C GLY A 125 -0.14 -9.85 -4.24
N ARG A 126 -0.94 -10.70 -4.88
CA ARG A 126 -2.32 -10.95 -4.46
C ARG A 126 -2.48 -12.09 -3.43
N THR A 127 -1.48 -12.88 -3.17
CA THR A 127 -1.51 -13.96 -2.17
C THR A 127 -0.34 -13.84 -1.20
N VAL A 128 -0.49 -14.41 -0.01
CA VAL A 128 0.56 -14.42 1.01
C VAL A 128 1.86 -15.02 0.45
N GLU A 129 1.75 -16.13 -0.26
CA GLU A 129 2.91 -16.85 -0.84
C GLU A 129 3.60 -16.01 -1.89
N GLU A 130 2.85 -15.31 -2.74
CA GLU A 130 3.43 -14.47 -3.78
C GLU A 130 4.08 -13.21 -3.21
N VAL A 131 3.46 -12.56 -2.21
CA VAL A 131 4.10 -11.44 -1.49
C VAL A 131 5.39 -11.91 -0.83
N LYS A 132 5.40 -13.06 -0.16
CA LYS A 132 6.63 -13.65 0.42
C LYS A 132 7.69 -13.88 -0.64
N LEU A 133 7.31 -14.44 -1.81
CA LEU A 133 8.22 -14.71 -2.92
C LEU A 133 8.84 -13.40 -3.44
N ILE A 134 8.03 -12.38 -3.68
CA ILE A 134 8.48 -11.05 -4.12
C ILE A 134 9.42 -10.45 -3.07
N MET A 135 8.97 -10.37 -1.83
CA MET A 135 9.72 -9.73 -0.76
C MET A 135 11.06 -10.43 -0.48
N LYS A 136 11.14 -11.76 -0.68
CA LYS A 136 12.42 -12.50 -0.56
C LYS A 136 13.47 -12.06 -1.58
N GLN A 137 13.03 -11.62 -2.76
CA GLN A 137 13.93 -11.18 -3.85
C GLN A 137 14.29 -9.69 -3.75
N LEU A 138 13.54 -8.91 -2.98
CA LEU A 138 13.77 -7.48 -2.80
C LEU A 138 14.84 -7.20 -1.72
N PRO A 139 15.57 -6.08 -1.82
CA PRO A 139 16.50 -5.63 -0.79
C PRO A 139 15.88 -5.64 0.61
N LYS A 140 16.65 -5.97 1.65
CA LYS A 140 16.15 -6.07 3.03
C LYS A 140 15.59 -4.74 3.58
N ASN A 141 16.02 -3.61 3.01
CA ASN A 141 15.54 -2.27 3.36
C ASN A 141 14.35 -1.81 2.51
N VAL A 142 13.76 -2.69 1.73
CA VAL A 142 12.43 -2.54 1.13
C VAL A 142 11.44 -3.26 2.01
N TYR A 143 10.34 -2.63 2.34
CA TYR A 143 9.36 -3.08 3.33
C TYR A 143 8.02 -3.42 2.68
N SER A 144 7.07 -3.93 3.46
CA SER A 144 5.72 -4.25 3.00
C SER A 144 4.73 -3.20 3.48
N ALA A 145 3.77 -2.88 2.63
CA ALA A 145 2.50 -2.30 3.00
C ALA A 145 1.42 -3.36 2.84
N ILE A 146 0.39 -3.32 3.67
CA ILE A 146 -0.75 -4.25 3.58
C ILE A 146 -2.03 -3.45 3.51
N ASP A 147 -2.75 -3.60 2.40
CA ASP A 147 -4.15 -3.21 2.29
C ASP A 147 -5.02 -4.40 2.71
N MET A 148 -5.86 -4.16 3.73
CA MET A 148 -6.70 -5.18 4.33
C MET A 148 -7.91 -5.56 3.46
N ASN A 149 -8.28 -4.70 2.49
CA ASN A 149 -9.32 -5.02 1.50
C ASN A 149 -8.82 -5.94 0.38
N HIS A 150 -7.51 -5.94 0.12
CA HIS A 150 -6.93 -6.57 -1.07
C HIS A 150 -6.61 -8.06 -0.92
N ILE A 151 -6.85 -8.66 0.23
CA ILE A 151 -6.49 -10.05 0.47
C ILE A 151 -7.46 -10.72 1.46
N ASP A 152 -7.79 -11.97 1.20
CA ASP A 152 -8.45 -12.82 2.20
C ASP A 152 -7.48 -13.09 3.36
N ASN A 153 -7.97 -13.01 4.59
CA ASN A 153 -7.19 -13.29 5.80
C ASN A 153 -5.91 -12.44 5.91
N PRO A 154 -6.02 -11.09 5.95
CA PRO A 154 -4.86 -10.20 6.00
C PRO A 154 -3.95 -10.45 7.20
N GLU A 155 -4.46 -11.03 8.31
CA GLU A 155 -3.67 -11.45 9.46
C GLU A 155 -2.55 -12.43 9.10
N LEU A 156 -2.77 -13.31 8.12
CA LEU A 156 -1.74 -14.26 7.67
C LEU A 156 -0.60 -13.52 6.93
N LEU A 157 -0.93 -12.47 6.20
CA LEU A 157 0.09 -11.65 5.52
C LEU A 157 0.86 -10.81 6.54
N ILE A 158 0.18 -10.24 7.55
CA ILE A 158 0.82 -9.50 8.65
C ILE A 158 1.82 -10.42 9.36
N GLN A 159 1.40 -11.64 9.72
CA GLN A 159 2.25 -12.65 10.35
C GLN A 159 3.47 -12.96 9.49
N ALA A 160 3.28 -13.15 8.17
CA ALA A 160 4.34 -13.49 7.24
C ALA A 160 5.36 -12.35 7.07
N MET A 161 4.91 -11.10 7.11
CA MET A 161 5.77 -9.92 6.97
C MET A 161 6.45 -9.52 8.27
N GLY A 162 5.79 -9.71 9.42
CA GLY A 162 6.34 -9.40 10.74
C GLY A 162 6.94 -8.00 10.79
N LYS A 163 8.17 -7.85 11.28
CA LYS A 163 8.86 -6.55 11.41
C LYS A 163 9.16 -5.87 10.05
N ARG A 164 8.97 -6.56 8.94
CA ARG A 164 9.09 -5.97 7.59
C ARG A 164 7.85 -5.17 7.18
N LEU A 165 6.74 -5.30 7.91
CA LEU A 165 5.55 -4.46 7.73
C LEU A 165 5.81 -3.04 8.24
N LYS A 166 5.56 -2.01 7.42
CA LYS A 166 5.78 -0.60 7.75
C LYS A 166 4.63 0.32 7.39
N SER A 167 3.64 -0.17 6.67
CA SER A 167 2.42 0.58 6.36
C SER A 167 1.22 -0.37 6.36
N VAL A 168 0.07 0.14 6.77
CA VAL A 168 -1.21 -0.56 6.65
C VAL A 168 -2.24 0.39 6.07
N HIS A 169 -3.08 -0.13 5.19
CA HIS A 169 -4.28 0.53 4.71
C HIS A 169 -5.48 -0.19 5.33
N ILE A 170 -6.20 0.57 6.12
CA ILE A 170 -7.33 0.06 6.91
C ILE A 170 -8.60 0.23 6.08
N ALA A 171 -9.04 -0.87 5.54
CA ALA A 171 -10.31 -1.01 4.85
C ALA A 171 -10.82 -2.43 5.06
N ASP A 172 -12.11 -2.65 4.90
CA ASP A 172 -12.72 -3.97 4.94
C ASP A 172 -13.27 -4.36 3.58
N GLY A 173 -13.39 -5.64 3.33
CA GLY A 173 -13.88 -6.18 2.08
C GLY A 173 -13.91 -7.69 2.09
N ASP A 174 -13.96 -8.28 0.91
CA ASP A 174 -13.99 -9.73 0.70
C ASP A 174 -12.70 -10.26 0.03
N GLY A 175 -11.66 -9.44 -0.05
CA GLY A 175 -10.40 -9.77 -0.75
C GLY A 175 -10.53 -9.92 -2.27
N ARG A 176 -11.73 -9.66 -2.85
CA ARG A 176 -12.06 -9.91 -4.26
C ARG A 176 -12.40 -8.64 -5.02
N HIS A 177 -13.09 -7.74 -4.36
CA HIS A 177 -13.64 -6.53 -4.96
C HIS A 177 -13.05 -5.30 -4.29
N GLU A 178 -13.00 -4.21 -5.02
CA GLU A 178 -12.64 -2.87 -4.53
C GLU A 178 -13.74 -2.33 -3.60
N CYS A 179 -13.94 -2.99 -2.45
CA CYS A 179 -14.98 -2.65 -1.49
C CYS A 179 -14.64 -1.41 -0.69
N HIS A 180 -13.49 -1.40 -0.05
CA HIS A 180 -13.00 -0.31 0.82
C HIS A 180 -14.07 0.18 1.79
N TYR A 181 -14.70 -0.77 2.51
CA TYR A 181 -15.64 -0.47 3.58
C TYR A 181 -14.90 -0.02 4.85
N MET A 182 -15.61 0.67 5.72
CA MET A 182 -15.18 0.78 7.12
C MET A 182 -15.06 -0.62 7.73
N PRO A 183 -14.16 -0.85 8.70
CA PRO A 183 -14.08 -2.13 9.42
C PRO A 183 -15.43 -2.65 9.87
N ASN A 184 -15.66 -3.94 9.70
CA ASN A 184 -16.97 -4.57 9.89
C ASN A 184 -17.56 -4.34 11.30
N PRO A 185 -16.81 -4.30 12.42
CA PRO A 185 -17.37 -3.93 13.71
C PRO A 185 -17.99 -2.53 13.77
N CYS A 186 -17.70 -1.67 12.79
CA CYS A 186 -18.21 -0.31 12.68
C CYS A 186 -19.29 -0.17 11.61
N SER A 187 -19.16 -0.89 10.49
CA SER A 187 -20.03 -0.77 9.33
C SER A 187 -21.05 -1.89 9.19
N GLY A 188 -20.79 -3.06 9.78
CA GLY A 188 -21.54 -4.30 9.51
C GLY A 188 -21.26 -4.91 8.14
N LYS A 189 -20.22 -4.46 7.43
CA LYS A 189 -19.84 -4.90 6.08
C LYS A 189 -18.42 -5.43 6.07
N GLY A 190 -18.14 -6.37 5.15
CA GLY A 190 -16.82 -6.99 4.99
C GLY A 190 -16.65 -8.24 5.84
N ASP A 191 -15.57 -8.97 5.56
CA ASP A 191 -15.36 -10.33 6.07
C ASP A 191 -14.10 -10.45 6.96
N ASN A 192 -13.37 -9.35 7.20
CA ASN A 192 -12.12 -9.36 7.97
C ASN A 192 -12.34 -9.67 9.45
N ASP A 193 -11.51 -10.55 10.01
CA ASP A 193 -11.44 -10.79 11.47
C ASP A 193 -10.51 -9.75 12.14
N TRP A 194 -11.09 -8.63 12.52
CA TRP A 194 -10.34 -7.51 13.10
C TRP A 194 -9.62 -7.84 14.39
N ILE A 195 -10.12 -8.80 15.17
CA ILE A 195 -9.43 -9.23 16.39
C ILE A 195 -8.13 -9.96 16.04
N LYS A 196 -8.16 -10.86 15.04
CA LYS A 196 -6.94 -11.51 14.56
C LYS A 196 -5.98 -10.52 13.94
N ILE A 197 -6.46 -9.62 13.09
CA ILE A 197 -5.65 -8.56 12.47
C ILE A 197 -4.91 -7.76 13.53
N LEU A 198 -5.61 -7.25 14.53
CA LEU A 198 -5.01 -6.44 15.59
C LEU A 198 -4.02 -7.24 16.45
N LYS A 199 -4.30 -8.52 16.71
CA LYS A 199 -3.36 -9.42 17.41
C LYS A 199 -2.07 -9.62 16.62
N GLU A 200 -2.16 -9.80 15.30
CA GLU A 200 -0.96 -9.97 14.48
C GLU A 200 -0.20 -8.65 14.28
N LEU A 201 -0.88 -7.50 14.17
CA LEU A 201 -0.22 -6.18 14.18
C LEU A 201 0.56 -5.96 15.48
N TYR A 202 -0.04 -6.31 16.63
CA TYR A 202 0.64 -6.23 17.93
C TYR A 202 1.87 -7.13 17.99
N LYS A 203 1.77 -8.40 17.57
CA LYS A 203 2.89 -9.34 17.53
C LYS A 203 4.01 -8.90 16.55
N ALA A 204 3.63 -8.27 15.43
CA ALA A 204 4.56 -7.71 14.48
C ALA A 204 5.27 -6.44 15.00
N GLU A 205 4.90 -5.96 16.19
CA GLU A 205 5.39 -4.70 16.76
C GLU A 205 5.17 -3.51 15.78
N TYR A 206 4.01 -3.48 15.13
CA TYR A 206 3.68 -2.41 14.21
C TYR A 206 3.44 -1.10 14.97
N THR A 207 4.18 -0.06 14.61
CA THR A 207 4.13 1.27 15.24
C THR A 207 3.77 2.40 14.27
N GLY A 208 3.37 2.05 13.04
CA GLY A 208 2.91 3.02 12.06
C GLY A 208 1.49 3.51 12.34
N PRO A 209 1.00 4.50 11.58
CA PRO A 209 -0.35 4.99 11.71
C PRO A 209 -1.38 3.94 11.30
N PHE A 210 -2.56 4.04 11.90
CA PHE A 210 -3.75 3.30 11.50
C PHE A 210 -4.42 4.07 10.36
N MET A 211 -3.97 3.81 9.14
CA MET A 211 -4.23 4.64 7.98
C MET A 211 -5.46 4.13 7.22
N TYR A 212 -6.58 4.84 7.34
CA TYR A 212 -7.80 4.47 6.64
C TYR A 212 -7.69 4.70 5.13
N GLU A 213 -8.08 3.69 4.37
CA GLU A 213 -8.29 3.75 2.91
C GLU A 213 -9.72 3.29 2.59
N VAL A 214 -10.69 4.02 3.08
CA VAL A 214 -12.12 3.72 2.93
C VAL A 214 -12.79 4.70 1.98
N LYS A 215 -13.84 4.26 1.29
CA LYS A 215 -14.64 5.13 0.43
C LYS A 215 -15.26 6.25 1.26
N THR A 216 -15.29 7.45 0.72
CA THR A 216 -15.87 8.63 1.40
C THR A 216 -17.35 8.47 1.70
N SER A 217 -18.04 7.54 1.03
CA SER A 217 -19.44 7.17 1.32
C SER A 217 -19.62 6.35 2.62
N GLU A 218 -18.53 5.82 3.20
CA GLU A 218 -18.57 4.96 4.38
C GLU A 218 -18.56 5.75 5.70
N TYR A 219 -18.27 7.05 5.67
CA TYR A 219 -18.30 7.92 6.82
C TYR A 219 -18.88 9.30 6.47
N LYS A 220 -19.45 9.99 7.45
CA LYS A 220 -20.02 11.34 7.26
C LYS A 220 -19.03 12.42 7.67
N GLU A 221 -18.26 12.17 8.72
CA GLU A 221 -17.26 13.08 9.25
C GLU A 221 -16.00 12.31 9.72
N PHE A 222 -14.87 12.97 9.80
CA PHE A 222 -13.63 12.34 10.25
C PHE A 222 -13.70 11.74 11.66
N LYS A 223 -14.61 12.24 12.48
CA LYS A 223 -14.87 11.68 13.81
C LYS A 223 -15.37 10.23 13.75
N ASP A 224 -16.07 9.84 12.69
CA ASP A 224 -16.54 8.45 12.52
C ASP A 224 -15.35 7.49 12.40
N LEU A 225 -14.27 7.89 11.70
CA LEU A 225 -13.04 7.12 11.60
C LEU A 225 -12.37 6.95 12.97
N TYR A 226 -12.31 8.02 13.75
CA TYR A 226 -11.75 7.97 15.10
C TYR A 226 -12.57 7.10 16.04
N ASN A 227 -13.89 7.21 16.00
CA ASN A 227 -14.79 6.37 16.80
C ASN A 227 -14.63 4.88 16.42
N CYS A 228 -14.46 4.59 15.14
CA CYS A 228 -14.19 3.22 14.68
C CYS A 228 -12.86 2.71 15.22
N TYR A 229 -11.81 3.50 15.17
CA TYR A 229 -10.52 3.15 15.77
C TYR A 229 -10.66 2.82 17.26
N GLN A 230 -11.38 3.66 18.03
CA GLN A 230 -11.60 3.43 19.47
C GLN A 230 -12.38 2.12 19.72
N ASN A 231 -13.39 1.84 18.91
CA ASN A 231 -14.17 0.59 19.00
C ASN A 231 -13.26 -0.63 18.77
N LEU A 232 -12.49 -0.62 17.69
CA LEU A 232 -11.54 -1.69 17.37
C LEU A 232 -10.51 -1.88 18.49
N TYR A 233 -9.97 -0.80 19.02
CA TYR A 233 -8.99 -0.84 20.11
C TYR A 233 -9.61 -1.44 21.39
N GLN A 234 -10.83 -1.03 21.75
CA GLN A 234 -11.53 -1.57 22.91
C GLN A 234 -11.81 -3.06 22.75
N ASN A 235 -12.32 -3.48 21.58
CA ASN A 235 -12.57 -4.90 21.29
C ASN A 235 -11.28 -5.73 21.38
N PHE A 236 -10.14 -5.17 20.93
CA PHE A 236 -8.85 -5.82 21.07
C PHE A 236 -8.44 -5.99 22.54
N ILE A 237 -8.57 -4.94 23.38
CA ILE A 237 -8.26 -5.01 24.80
C ILE A 237 -9.13 -6.06 25.50
N ASP A 238 -10.44 -6.07 25.23
CA ASP A 238 -11.38 -7.00 25.86
C ASP A 238 -11.13 -8.46 25.43
N SER A 239 -10.66 -8.67 24.23
CA SER A 239 -10.30 -10.02 23.71
C SER A 239 -9.01 -10.59 24.30
N ASN A 240 -8.23 -9.81 25.05
CA ASN A 240 -6.98 -10.21 25.70
C ASN A 240 -7.06 -10.25 27.21
N LYS A 241 -8.27 -10.06 27.80
CA LYS A 241 -8.59 -10.31 29.21
C LYS A 241 -8.94 -11.77 29.42
#